data_80469b7f780c2a429d43424ecc2b50d0
#
_entry.id   80469b7f780c2a429d43424ecc2b50d0
#
_cell.length_a   1.000
_cell.length_b   1.000
_cell.length_c   1.000
_cell.angle_alpha   90.00
_cell.angle_beta   90.00
_cell.angle_gamma   90.00
#
_symmetry.space_group_name_H-M   'P 1'
#
loop_
_entity.id
_entity.type
_entity.pdbx_description
1 polymer ?
#
loop_
_entity_poly.entity_id
_entity_poly.type
_entity_poly.pdbx_seq_one_letter_code
_entity_poly.pdbx_strand_id
1 'polypeptide(L)'
;MSPPWPPPPDLASIKELAQVADTEEFIKHGSPSDEYDGEAEELFRAIGHFPISDLTAHNLLPIIERIWSKSFDIAEDELPRHRHKFLALAQQIERFFGPAAQPHTRSST
;
A
#
# COMPACT_ATOMS: atom_id res chain seq x y z
N MET A 1 -27.07 11.03 3.99
CA MET A 1 -26.62 9.66 4.29
C MET A 1 -25.11 9.61 4.34
N SER A 2 -24.58 8.98 5.39
CA SER A 2 -23.14 8.76 5.47
C SER A 2 -22.74 7.67 4.48
N PRO A 3 -21.56 7.79 3.83
CA PRO A 3 -21.10 6.71 2.97
C PRO A 3 -20.83 5.45 3.78
N PRO A 4 -20.88 4.27 3.16
CA PRO A 4 -20.56 3.04 3.87
C PRO A 4 -19.12 3.03 4.34
N TRP A 5 -18.88 2.42 5.47
CA TRP A 5 -17.54 2.27 6.01
C TRP A 5 -17.09 0.81 5.88
N PRO A 6 -15.84 0.51 5.53
CA PRO A 6 -14.83 1.50 5.10
C PRO A 6 -15.09 1.99 3.67
N PRO A 7 -14.62 3.19 3.32
CA PRO A 7 -14.72 3.65 1.93
C PRO A 7 -13.77 2.87 1.04
N PRO A 8 -14.01 2.81 -0.28
CA PRO A 8 -13.07 2.16 -1.18
C PRO A 8 -11.72 2.90 -1.19
N PRO A 9 -10.62 2.21 -1.51
CA PRO A 9 -9.33 2.86 -1.62
C PRO A 9 -9.36 3.99 -2.65
N ASP A 10 -8.65 5.07 -2.35
CA ASP A 10 -8.47 6.18 -3.28
C ASP A 10 -6.97 6.38 -3.55
N LEU A 11 -6.65 6.94 -4.69
CA LEU A 11 -5.26 7.09 -5.12
C LEU A 11 -4.44 7.94 -4.15
N ALA A 12 -5.01 9.06 -3.67
CA ALA A 12 -4.29 9.94 -2.75
C ALA A 12 -3.88 9.23 -1.46
N SER A 13 -4.78 8.42 -0.91
CA SER A 13 -4.49 7.65 0.30
C SER A 13 -3.43 6.57 0.06
N ILE A 14 -3.50 5.90 -1.09
CA ILE A 14 -2.50 4.88 -1.44
C ILE A 14 -1.11 5.52 -1.60
N LYS A 15 -1.04 6.69 -2.24
CA LYS A 15 0.22 7.43 -2.35
C LYS A 15 0.79 7.79 -0.98
N GLU A 16 -0.06 8.27 -0.08
CA GLU A 16 0.37 8.63 1.28
C GLU A 16 0.90 7.42 2.04
N LEU A 17 0.20 6.29 1.97
CA LEU A 17 0.63 5.06 2.63
C LEU A 17 1.97 4.56 2.06
N ALA A 18 2.16 4.66 0.75
CA ALA A 18 3.41 4.27 0.11
C ALA A 18 4.57 5.16 0.57
N GLN A 19 4.34 6.47 0.72
CA GLN A 19 5.33 7.41 1.23
C GLN A 19 5.73 7.06 2.66
N VAL A 20 4.76 6.79 3.51
CA VAL A 20 5.01 6.45 4.92
C VAL A 20 5.77 5.13 5.03
N ALA A 21 5.41 4.15 4.21
CA ALA A 21 6.08 2.85 4.22
C ALA A 21 7.53 2.95 3.73
N ASP A 22 7.77 3.83 2.74
CA ASP A 22 9.11 4.10 2.18
C ASP A 22 9.92 2.81 1.98
N THR A 23 9.33 1.87 1.22
CA THR A 23 9.82 0.50 1.13
C THR A 23 11.29 0.37 0.72
N GLU A 24 11.77 1.31 -0.10
CA GLU A 24 13.16 1.33 -0.56
C GLU A 24 14.00 2.38 0.15
N GLU A 25 13.43 3.05 1.15
CA GLU A 25 14.09 4.07 1.96
C GLU A 25 14.63 5.27 1.16
N PHE A 26 14.08 5.50 -0.05
CA PHE A 26 14.53 6.62 -0.88
C PHE A 26 14.18 7.96 -0.26
N ILE A 27 12.96 8.07 0.30
CA ILE A 27 12.51 9.33 0.93
C ILE A 27 13.35 9.60 2.18
N LYS A 28 13.61 8.58 2.98
CA LYS A 28 14.48 8.67 4.16
C LYS A 28 15.86 9.18 3.80
N HIS A 29 16.37 8.83 2.62
CA HIS A 29 17.70 9.22 2.16
C HIS A 29 17.70 10.45 1.26
N GLY A 30 16.62 11.21 1.24
CA GLY A 30 16.58 12.52 0.59
C GLY A 30 15.83 12.62 -0.73
N SER A 31 15.23 11.53 -1.20
CA SER A 31 14.42 11.60 -2.42
C SER A 31 13.10 12.35 -2.17
N PRO A 32 12.49 12.93 -3.24
CA PRO A 32 11.21 13.61 -3.09
C PRO A 32 10.12 12.70 -2.55
N SER A 33 9.11 13.28 -1.90
CA SER A 33 8.01 12.53 -1.32
C SER A 33 7.15 11.81 -2.36
N ASP A 34 7.25 12.17 -3.64
CA ASP A 34 6.50 11.54 -4.72
C ASP A 34 7.25 10.36 -5.38
N GLU A 35 8.31 9.88 -4.75
CA GLU A 35 9.16 8.82 -5.31
C GLU A 35 8.37 7.56 -5.67
N TYR A 36 7.31 7.25 -4.91
CA TYR A 36 6.52 6.03 -5.11
C TYR A 36 5.19 6.25 -5.83
N ASP A 37 4.98 7.42 -6.42
CA ASP A 37 3.68 7.74 -7.04
C ASP A 37 3.31 6.79 -8.18
N GLY A 38 4.28 6.40 -9.01
CA GLY A 38 4.03 5.46 -10.11
C GLY A 38 3.59 4.09 -9.62
N GLU A 39 4.26 3.59 -8.58
CA GLU A 39 3.94 2.30 -7.97
C GLU A 39 2.58 2.36 -7.27
N ALA A 40 2.29 3.47 -6.61
CA ALA A 40 1.00 3.68 -5.97
C ALA A 40 -0.13 3.69 -6.99
N GLU A 41 0.07 4.29 -8.15
CA GLU A 41 -0.91 4.27 -9.24
C GLU A 41 -1.15 2.87 -9.77
N GLU A 42 -0.10 2.07 -9.98
CA GLU A 42 -0.24 0.68 -10.38
C GLU A 42 -1.00 -0.13 -9.34
N LEU A 43 -0.66 0.04 -8.07
CA LEU A 43 -1.32 -0.66 -6.98
C LEU A 43 -2.80 -0.29 -6.92
N PHE A 44 -3.11 1.00 -7.02
CA PHE A 44 -4.50 1.47 -7.03
C PHE A 44 -5.30 0.82 -8.16
N ARG A 45 -4.75 0.75 -9.36
CA ARG A 45 -5.43 0.10 -10.49
C ARG A 45 -5.64 -1.39 -10.24
N ALA A 46 -4.65 -2.05 -9.63
CA ALA A 46 -4.73 -3.49 -9.38
C ALA A 46 -5.79 -3.85 -8.34
N ILE A 47 -5.98 -3.01 -7.32
CA ILE A 47 -6.86 -3.34 -6.19
C ILE A 47 -8.16 -2.54 -6.16
N GLY A 48 -8.31 -1.54 -7.02
CA GLY A 48 -9.46 -0.63 -6.98
C GLY A 48 -10.81 -1.32 -7.19
N HIS A 49 -10.82 -2.48 -7.82
CA HIS A 49 -12.03 -3.26 -8.07
C HIS A 49 -12.23 -4.40 -7.06
N PHE A 50 -11.32 -4.55 -6.11
CA PHE A 50 -11.44 -5.62 -5.11
C PHE A 50 -12.60 -5.35 -4.17
N PRO A 51 -13.38 -6.37 -3.80
CA PRO A 51 -14.31 -6.22 -2.69
C PRO A 51 -13.52 -5.97 -1.40
N ILE A 52 -14.15 -5.26 -0.47
CA ILE A 52 -13.51 -4.90 0.80
C ILE A 52 -12.98 -6.14 1.53
N SER A 53 -13.73 -7.25 1.46
CA SER A 53 -13.33 -8.51 2.10
C SER A 53 -12.02 -9.08 1.55
N ASP A 54 -11.60 -8.66 0.36
CA ASP A 54 -10.37 -9.13 -0.27
C ASP A 54 -9.18 -8.21 0.00
N LEU A 55 -9.40 -7.06 0.63
CA LEU A 55 -8.33 -6.10 0.94
C LEU A 55 -7.61 -6.49 2.23
N THR A 56 -6.98 -7.65 2.20
CA THR A 56 -6.21 -8.19 3.34
C THR A 56 -4.74 -8.17 3.00
N ALA A 57 -3.90 -8.12 4.03
CA ALA A 57 -2.45 -8.14 3.84
C ALA A 57 -2.01 -9.37 3.05
N HIS A 58 -2.64 -10.51 3.31
CA HIS A 58 -2.34 -11.77 2.62
C HIS A 58 -2.53 -11.64 1.11
N ASN A 59 -3.62 -11.00 0.68
CA ASN A 59 -3.91 -10.83 -0.74
C ASN A 59 -3.11 -9.69 -1.38
N LEU A 60 -2.80 -8.65 -0.59
CA LEU A 60 -2.11 -7.47 -1.09
C LEU A 60 -0.60 -7.68 -1.26
N LEU A 61 -0.01 -8.49 -0.38
CA LEU A 61 1.45 -8.68 -0.38
C LEU A 61 2.01 -9.14 -1.73
N PRO A 62 1.47 -10.19 -2.38
CA PRO A 62 2.03 -10.61 -3.68
C PRO A 62 1.87 -9.56 -4.77
N ILE A 63 0.81 -8.74 -4.70
CA ILE A 63 0.60 -7.65 -5.65
C ILE A 63 1.67 -6.58 -5.46
N ILE A 64 1.93 -6.18 -4.21
CA ILE A 64 2.96 -5.20 -3.88
C ILE A 64 4.34 -5.71 -4.29
N GLU A 65 4.66 -6.96 -3.96
CA GLU A 65 5.94 -7.56 -4.35
C GLU A 65 6.15 -7.50 -5.85
N ARG A 66 5.13 -7.84 -6.63
CA ARG A 66 5.23 -7.83 -8.08
C ARG A 66 5.48 -6.42 -8.63
N ILE A 67 4.74 -5.44 -8.14
CA ILE A 67 4.86 -4.06 -8.62
C ILE A 67 6.22 -3.48 -8.26
N TRP A 68 6.62 -3.61 -7.01
CA TRP A 68 7.88 -3.03 -6.53
C TRP A 68 9.09 -3.75 -7.11
N SER A 69 9.05 -5.07 -7.24
CA SER A 69 10.14 -5.84 -7.86
C SER A 69 10.39 -5.40 -9.29
N LYS A 70 9.31 -5.17 -10.04
CA LYS A 70 9.39 -4.72 -11.43
C LYS A 70 9.92 -3.30 -11.52
N SER A 71 9.40 -2.39 -10.69
CA SER A 71 9.78 -0.98 -10.75
C SER A 71 11.21 -0.72 -10.32
N PHE A 72 11.68 -1.44 -9.30
CA PHE A 72 12.99 -1.20 -8.71
C PHE A 72 14.00 -2.30 -9.05
N ASP A 73 13.65 -3.19 -9.98
CA ASP A 73 14.52 -4.27 -10.45
C ASP A 73 15.09 -5.08 -9.29
N ILE A 74 14.22 -5.44 -8.34
CA ILE A 74 14.64 -6.22 -7.17
C ILE A 74 14.81 -7.68 -7.58
N ALA A 75 15.99 -8.23 -7.37
CA ALA A 75 16.27 -9.62 -7.67
C ALA A 75 15.48 -10.54 -6.72
N GLU A 76 15.12 -11.73 -7.21
CA GLU A 76 14.31 -12.67 -6.45
C GLU A 76 14.95 -13.05 -5.11
N ASP A 77 16.27 -13.18 -5.08
CA ASP A 77 17.02 -13.49 -3.87
C ASP A 77 17.10 -12.32 -2.88
N GLU A 78 16.79 -11.10 -3.34
CA GLU A 78 16.76 -9.92 -2.49
C GLU A 78 15.36 -9.63 -1.93
N LEU A 79 14.30 -10.24 -2.48
CA LEU A 79 12.94 -10.01 -2.03
C LEU A 79 12.75 -10.22 -0.51
N PRO A 80 13.34 -11.25 0.12
CA PRO A 80 13.17 -11.43 1.56
C PRO A 80 13.61 -10.25 2.40
N ARG A 81 14.60 -9.49 1.94
CA ARG A 81 15.08 -8.29 2.66
C ARG A 81 14.04 -7.18 2.65
N HIS A 82 13.23 -7.10 1.59
CA HIS A 82 12.24 -6.04 1.40
C HIS A 82 10.86 -6.45 1.91
N ARG A 83 10.64 -7.74 2.13
CA ARG A 83 9.31 -8.29 2.41
C ARG A 83 8.66 -7.66 3.64
N HIS A 84 9.42 -7.38 4.69
CA HIS A 84 8.87 -6.79 5.90
C HIS A 84 8.26 -5.41 5.65
N LYS A 85 8.85 -4.63 4.73
CA LYS A 85 8.32 -3.32 4.36
C LYS A 85 7.12 -3.44 3.44
N PHE A 86 7.14 -4.40 2.52
CA PHE A 86 5.98 -4.69 1.67
C PHE A 86 4.81 -5.16 2.54
N LEU A 87 5.09 -6.02 3.51
CA LEU A 87 4.07 -6.49 4.44
C LEU A 87 3.52 -5.33 5.27
N ALA A 88 4.36 -4.42 5.72
CA ALA A 88 3.93 -3.24 6.48
C ALA A 88 2.97 -2.39 5.64
N LEU A 89 3.29 -2.17 4.35
CA LEU A 89 2.40 -1.44 3.46
C LEU A 89 1.08 -2.18 3.27
N ALA A 90 1.13 -3.49 3.05
CA ALA A 90 -0.07 -4.32 2.89
C ALA A 90 -0.95 -4.24 4.13
N GLN A 91 -0.35 -4.31 5.32
CA GLN A 91 -1.07 -4.22 6.59
C GLN A 91 -1.71 -2.86 6.79
N GLN A 92 -1.05 -1.78 6.38
CA GLN A 92 -1.63 -0.44 6.47
C GLN A 92 -2.84 -0.29 5.55
N ILE A 93 -2.77 -0.81 4.33
CA ILE A 93 -3.91 -0.78 3.42
C ILE A 93 -5.07 -1.58 4.00
N GLU A 94 -4.80 -2.75 4.54
CA GLU A 94 -5.82 -3.56 5.21
C GLU A 94 -6.44 -2.81 6.40
N ARG A 95 -5.62 -2.16 7.19
CA ARG A 95 -6.06 -1.42 8.36
C ARG A 95 -7.00 -0.27 8.00
N PHE A 96 -6.74 0.43 6.92
CA PHE A 96 -7.53 1.60 6.53
C PHE A 96 -8.70 1.27 5.61
N PHE A 97 -8.60 0.23 4.80
CA PHE A 97 -9.60 -0.07 3.77
C PHE A 97 -10.15 -1.49 3.81
N GLY A 98 -9.55 -2.38 4.59
CA GLY A 98 -9.95 -3.78 4.65
C GLY A 98 -11.19 -4.04 5.51
N PRO A 99 -11.56 -5.32 5.64
CA PRO A 99 -12.80 -5.70 6.33
C PRO A 99 -12.82 -5.36 7.82
N ALA A 100 -11.65 -5.19 8.45
CA ALA A 100 -11.55 -4.84 9.86
C ALA A 100 -11.27 -3.37 10.12
N ALA A 101 -11.37 -2.50 9.09
CA ALA A 101 -11.09 -1.09 9.23
C ALA A 101 -12.07 -0.43 10.21
N GLN A 102 -11.56 0.54 10.98
CA GLN A 102 -12.33 1.26 11.99
C GLN A 102 -12.29 2.76 11.69
N PRO A 103 -13.41 3.48 11.88
CA PRO A 103 -13.43 4.92 11.61
C PRO A 103 -12.36 5.70 12.36
N HIS A 104 -12.10 5.39 13.62
CA HIS A 104 -11.13 6.11 14.42
C HIS A 104 -9.69 5.90 13.94
N THR A 105 -9.43 4.84 13.21
CA THR A 105 -8.09 4.57 12.67
C THR A 105 -7.68 5.64 11.66
N ARG A 106 -8.63 6.12 10.86
CA ARG A 106 -8.36 7.15 9.85
C ARG A 106 -8.50 8.55 10.40
N SER A 107 -9.36 8.75 11.38
CA SER A 107 -9.62 10.09 11.92
C SER A 107 -8.54 10.56 12.89
N SER A 108 -7.61 9.70 13.25
CA SER A 108 -6.53 10.05 14.18
C SER A 108 -5.32 10.69 13.52
N THR A 109 -5.42 11.03 12.26
CA THR A 109 -4.33 11.67 11.53
C THR A 109 -4.18 13.15 11.83
#